data_1ba6dc50331a0d87081b3dad035d0080
#
_entry.id   1ba6dc50331a0d87081b3dad035d0080
#
_cell.length_a   1.000
_cell.length_b   1.000
_cell.length_c   1.000
_cell.angle_alpha   90.00
_cell.angle_beta   90.00
_cell.angle_gamma   90.00
#
_symmetry.space_group_name_H-M   'P 1'
#
loop_
_entity.id
_entity.type
_entity.pdbx_description
1 polymer ?
#
loop_
_entity_poly.entity_id
_entity_poly.type
_entity_poly.pdbx_seq_one_letter_code
_entity_poly.pdbx_strand_id
1 'polypeptide(L)'
;TTLDKIEKILEEAEYVLRYERGTFQSGYCILEHKKVVVLNKFLQLEGRINTLIELIPQLNIMAEFFTPETRKVYEEVLARYHEEEK
;
A
#
# COMPACT_ATOMS: atom_id res chain seq x y z
N THR A 1 -13.13 1.58 6.62
CA THR A 1 -12.07 1.22 7.59
C THR A 1 -10.73 1.80 7.14
N THR A 2 -9.75 1.72 8.03
CA THR A 2 -8.40 2.20 7.72
C THR A 2 -7.83 1.46 6.51
N LEU A 3 -8.02 0.14 6.46
CA LEU A 3 -7.54 -0.66 5.34
C LEU A 3 -8.16 -0.21 4.02
N ASP A 4 -9.48 0.04 4.02
CA ASP A 4 -10.15 0.49 2.80
C ASP A 4 -9.58 1.81 2.29
N LYS A 5 -9.28 2.72 3.20
CA LYS A 5 -8.71 4.02 2.83
C LYS A 5 -7.31 3.86 2.22
N ILE A 6 -6.51 2.97 2.79
CA ILE A 6 -5.16 2.71 2.29
C ILE A 6 -5.22 2.01 0.93
N GLU A 7 -6.13 1.05 0.77
CA GLU A 7 -6.31 0.38 -0.51
C GLU A 7 -6.76 1.35 -1.60
N LYS A 8 -7.50 2.39 -1.21
CA LYS A 8 -7.93 3.43 -2.14
C LYS A 8 -6.75 4.17 -2.75
N ILE A 9 -5.66 4.31 -2.01
CA ILE A 9 -4.44 4.94 -2.53
C ILE A 9 -3.95 4.17 -3.75
N LEU A 10 -3.91 2.85 -3.66
CA LEU A 10 -3.46 2.02 -4.77
C LEU A 10 -4.41 2.13 -5.95
N GLU A 11 -5.72 2.12 -5.68
CA GLU A 11 -6.72 2.24 -6.73
C GLU A 11 -6.55 3.55 -7.50
N GLU A 12 -6.41 4.67 -6.79
CA GLU A 12 -6.26 5.97 -7.44
C GLU A 12 -4.91 6.14 -8.13
N ALA A 13 -3.90 5.40 -7.68
CA ALA A 13 -2.59 5.40 -8.32
C ALA A 13 -2.55 4.45 -9.52
N GLU A 14 -3.68 3.81 -9.83
CA GLU A 14 -3.83 2.88 -10.94
C GLU A 14 -3.01 1.59 -10.75
N TYR A 15 -2.76 1.22 -9.51
CA TYR A 15 -2.18 -0.07 -9.17
C TYR A 15 -3.29 -1.09 -8.93
N VAL A 16 -3.04 -2.34 -9.33
CA VAL A 16 -3.95 -3.44 -9.05
C VAL A 16 -3.45 -4.13 -7.77
N LEU A 17 -4.33 -4.24 -6.78
CA LEU A 17 -4.00 -4.93 -5.54
C LEU A 17 -4.59 -6.34 -5.60
N ARG A 18 -3.75 -7.34 -5.35
CA ARG A 18 -4.17 -8.74 -5.34
C ARG A 18 -3.76 -9.39 -4.04
N TYR A 19 -4.60 -10.30 -3.56
CA TYR A 19 -4.28 -11.13 -2.40
C TYR A 19 -4.10 -12.55 -2.89
N GLU A 20 -2.89 -13.08 -2.74
CA GLU A 20 -2.59 -14.40 -3.24
C GLU A 20 -1.78 -15.20 -2.23
N ARG A 21 -1.83 -16.52 -2.41
CA ARG A 21 -1.02 -17.44 -1.62
C ARG A 21 0.42 -17.35 -2.14
N GLY A 22 1.38 -17.28 -1.21
CA GLY A 22 2.77 -17.24 -1.62
C GLY A 22 3.72 -17.19 -0.43
N THR A 23 4.98 -17.49 -0.67
CA THR A 23 6.03 -17.43 0.33
C THR A 23 6.85 -16.17 0.14
N PHE A 24 6.20 -15.02 0.28
CA PHE A 24 6.87 -13.74 0.18
C PHE A 24 7.57 -13.43 1.51
N GLN A 25 8.87 -13.16 1.48
CA GLN A 25 9.63 -12.87 2.68
C GLN A 25 9.06 -11.70 3.47
N SER A 26 8.63 -10.67 2.77
CA SER A 26 8.07 -9.47 3.40
C SER A 26 6.55 -9.44 3.41
N GLY A 27 5.93 -10.53 2.96
CA GLY A 27 4.47 -10.59 2.89
C GLY A 27 3.88 -9.91 1.66
N TYR A 28 4.72 -9.40 0.76
CA TYR A 28 4.24 -8.72 -0.44
C TYR A 28 5.23 -8.84 -1.60
N CYS A 29 4.74 -8.54 -2.79
CA CYS A 29 5.55 -8.48 -4.00
C CYS A 29 5.05 -7.32 -4.85
N ILE A 30 5.95 -6.55 -5.43
CA ILE A 30 5.60 -5.42 -6.30
C ILE A 30 6.07 -5.73 -7.71
N LEU A 31 5.13 -5.73 -8.66
CA LEU A 31 5.43 -5.88 -10.08
C LEU A 31 5.26 -4.53 -10.75
N GLU A 32 6.31 -3.71 -10.68
CA GLU A 32 6.25 -2.30 -11.03
C GLU A 32 5.83 -2.05 -12.48
N HIS A 33 6.38 -2.82 -13.40
CA HIS A 33 6.09 -2.64 -14.83
C HIS A 33 4.65 -2.98 -15.20
N LYS A 34 3.95 -3.73 -14.33
CA LYS A 34 2.54 -4.06 -14.54
C LYS A 34 1.64 -3.30 -13.59
N LYS A 35 2.23 -2.52 -12.70
CA LYS A 35 1.52 -1.80 -11.65
C LYS A 35 0.64 -2.74 -10.82
N VAL A 36 1.20 -3.85 -10.40
CA VAL A 36 0.51 -4.84 -9.57
C VAL A 36 1.23 -4.97 -8.23
N VAL A 37 0.45 -4.94 -7.17
CA VAL A 37 0.93 -5.21 -5.82
C VAL A 37 0.26 -6.49 -5.34
N VAL A 38 1.03 -7.45 -4.90
CA VAL A 38 0.51 -8.72 -4.40
C VAL A 38 0.81 -8.82 -2.92
N LEU A 39 -0.23 -9.04 -2.12
CA LEU A 39 -0.10 -9.28 -0.69
C LEU A 39 -0.40 -10.75 -0.39
N ASN A 40 0.27 -11.28 0.65
CA ASN A 40 -0.01 -12.61 1.11
C ASN A 40 -1.43 -12.64 1.70
N LYS A 41 -2.30 -13.50 1.15
CA LYS A 41 -3.71 -13.54 1.56
C LYS A 41 -3.91 -13.99 2.99
N PHE A 42 -2.90 -14.59 3.61
CA PHE A 42 -3.00 -15.05 4.99
C PHE A 42 -2.68 -13.96 6.01
N LEU A 43 -2.28 -12.77 5.55
CA LEU A 43 -2.07 -11.65 6.47
C LEU A 43 -3.39 -11.25 7.13
N GLN A 44 -3.33 -11.00 8.44
CA GLN A 44 -4.47 -10.48 9.18
C GLN A 44 -4.59 -8.99 8.94
N LEU A 45 -5.69 -8.39 9.41
CA LEU A 45 -5.96 -6.97 9.15
C LEU A 45 -4.79 -6.05 9.50
N GLU A 46 -4.24 -6.19 10.70
CA GLU A 46 -3.10 -5.37 11.10
C GLU A 46 -1.88 -5.59 10.21
N GLY A 47 -1.63 -6.86 9.86
CA GLY A 47 -0.52 -7.20 8.99
C GLY A 47 -0.68 -6.58 7.61
N ARG A 48 -1.91 -6.56 7.08
CA ARG A 48 -2.17 -5.95 5.79
C ARG A 48 -1.92 -4.44 5.82
N ILE A 49 -2.41 -3.79 6.88
CA ILE A 49 -2.21 -2.35 7.06
C ILE A 49 -0.73 -2.02 7.16
N ASN A 50 -0.01 -2.72 8.02
CA ASN A 50 1.42 -2.45 8.23
C ASN A 50 2.23 -2.73 6.97
N THR A 51 1.90 -3.80 6.24
CA THR A 51 2.57 -4.12 5.00
C THR A 51 2.34 -3.04 3.95
N LEU A 52 1.11 -2.55 3.83
CA LEU A 52 0.81 -1.49 2.88
C LEU A 52 1.52 -0.19 3.24
N ILE A 53 1.59 0.14 4.53
CA ILE A 53 2.32 1.33 4.98
C ILE A 53 3.80 1.22 4.60
N GLU A 54 4.37 0.03 4.68
CA GLU A 54 5.76 -0.20 4.33
C GLU A 54 5.99 -0.14 2.82
N LEU A 55 5.09 -0.70 2.02
CA LEU A 55 5.31 -0.81 0.58
C LEU A 55 4.90 0.43 -0.22
N ILE A 56 3.89 1.16 0.23
CA ILE A 56 3.39 2.32 -0.53
C ILE A 56 4.48 3.37 -0.82
N PRO A 57 5.36 3.72 0.14
CA PRO A 57 6.42 4.69 -0.16
C PRO A 57 7.41 4.22 -1.22
N GLN A 58 7.44 2.94 -1.51
CA GLN A 58 8.34 2.37 -2.53
C GLN A 58 7.73 2.41 -3.93
N LEU A 59 6.46 2.76 -4.05
CA LEU A 59 5.77 2.80 -5.33
C LEU A 59 5.99 4.13 -6.03
N ASN A 60 5.90 4.10 -7.36
CA ASN A 60 5.99 5.31 -8.16
C ASN A 60 4.60 5.93 -8.27
N ILE A 61 4.26 6.75 -7.28
CA ILE A 61 2.92 7.33 -7.13
C ILE A 61 2.93 8.81 -7.46
N MET A 62 1.95 9.23 -8.27
CA MET A 62 1.74 10.64 -8.60
C MET A 62 0.56 11.16 -7.79
N ALA A 63 0.84 11.59 -6.56
CA ALA A 63 -0.19 12.00 -5.60
C ALA A 63 -1.01 13.21 -6.06
N GLU A 64 -0.51 13.96 -7.03
CA GLU A 64 -1.23 15.12 -7.55
C GLU A 64 -2.57 14.76 -8.19
N PHE A 65 -2.75 13.52 -8.59
CA PHE A 65 -4.00 13.05 -9.20
C PHE A 65 -4.97 12.47 -8.17
N PHE A 66 -4.58 12.45 -6.91
CA PHE A 66 -5.44 11.91 -5.86
C PHE A 66 -6.56 12.89 -5.50
N THR A 67 -7.72 12.32 -5.09
CA THR A 67 -8.75 13.14 -4.45
C THR A 67 -8.18 13.70 -3.14
N PRO A 68 -8.73 14.81 -2.63
CA PRO A 68 -8.23 15.40 -1.37
C PRO A 68 -8.23 14.41 -0.20
N GLU A 69 -9.26 13.55 -0.11
CA GLU A 69 -9.34 12.57 0.96
C GLU A 69 -8.22 11.53 0.85
N THR A 70 -7.98 11.02 -0.35
CA THR A 70 -6.95 10.02 -0.57
C THR A 70 -5.56 10.62 -0.39
N ARG A 71 -5.36 11.86 -0.81
CA ARG A 71 -4.09 12.54 -0.61
C ARG A 71 -3.76 12.67 0.88
N LYS A 72 -4.76 12.99 1.69
CA LYS A 72 -4.57 13.10 3.13
C LYS A 72 -4.16 11.77 3.74
N VAL A 73 -4.81 10.68 3.33
CA VAL A 73 -4.45 9.34 3.82
C VAL A 73 -3.04 8.97 3.38
N TYR A 74 -2.68 9.30 2.15
CA TYR A 74 -1.34 9.04 1.63
C TYR A 74 -0.28 9.75 2.46
N GLU A 75 -0.53 11.03 2.80
CA GLU A 75 0.41 11.79 3.63
C GLU A 75 0.54 11.18 5.03
N GLU A 76 -0.56 10.68 5.58
CA GLU A 76 -0.52 10.00 6.88
C GLU A 76 0.28 8.70 6.81
N VAL A 77 0.16 7.96 5.71
CA VAL A 77 0.94 6.73 5.50
C VAL A 77 2.43 7.05 5.46
N LEU A 78 2.81 8.08 4.72
CA LEU A 78 4.21 8.48 4.62
C LEU A 78 4.76 8.90 5.98
N ALA A 79 3.97 9.63 6.76
CA ALA A 79 4.38 10.08 8.08
C ALA A 79 4.61 8.88 9.02
N ARG A 80 3.73 7.88 8.98
CA ARG A 80 3.89 6.68 9.81
C ARG A 80 5.10 5.86 9.41
N TYR A 81 5.35 5.74 8.11
CA TYR A 81 6.53 5.05 7.62
C TYR A 81 7.81 5.69 8.14
N HIS A 82 7.89 7.02 8.08
CA HIS A 82 9.07 7.75 8.55
C HIS A 82 9.24 7.65 10.07
N GLU A 83 8.14 7.58 10.82
CA GLU A 83 8.23 7.39 12.27
C GLU A 83 8.81 6.02 12.62
N GLU A 84 8.44 4.99 11.87
CA GLU A 84 8.91 3.63 12.13
C GLU A 84 10.40 3.45 11.81
N GLU A 85 10.95 4.28 10.93
CA GLU A 85 12.36 4.22 10.57
C GLU A 85 13.28 4.79 11.65
N LYS A 86 12.73 5.53 12.60
CA LYS A 86 13.49 6.05 13.70
C LYS A 86 13.63 4.98 14.79
#